data_1076a32ee44325f081bc8743dc496c62
#
_entry.id   1076a32ee44325f081bc8743dc496c62
#
_cell.length_a   1.000
_cell.length_b   1.000
_cell.length_c   1.000
_cell.angle_alpha   90.00
_cell.angle_beta   90.00
_cell.angle_gamma   90.00
#
_symmetry.space_group_name_H-M   'P 1'
#
loop_
_entity.id
_entity.type
_entity.pdbx_description
1 polymer ?
#
loop_
_entity_poly.entity_id
_entity_poly.type
_entity_poly.pdbx_seq_one_letter_code
_entity_poly.pdbx_strand_id
1 'polypeptide(L)'
;MVNIGNEVKRAIRFDEDNQKKRAFIKKALEYIELTMDDPKNKTVIPEIKIGKEILEDYVGDHVLNYTKEQIRDYYLNFMYLL
;
A
#
# COMPACT_ATOMS: atom_id res chain seq x y z
N MET A 1 15.33 -3.43 5.29
CA MET A 1 14.05 -2.90 5.77
C MET A 1 13.02 -2.86 4.66
N VAL A 2 11.88 -3.41 4.92
CA VAL A 2 10.80 -3.42 3.94
C VAL A 2 10.31 -2.00 3.71
N ASN A 3 10.20 -1.61 2.45
CA ASN A 3 9.74 -0.27 2.12
C ASN A 3 8.46 -0.33 1.29
N ILE A 4 7.35 -0.53 1.99
CA ILE A 4 6.02 -0.57 1.39
C ILE A 4 5.75 0.73 0.62
N GLY A 5 6.12 1.87 1.20
CA GLY A 5 5.93 3.17 0.55
C GLY A 5 6.63 3.27 -0.80
N ASN A 6 7.84 2.71 -0.93
CA ASN A 6 8.56 2.73 -2.19
C ASN A 6 7.86 1.89 -3.26
N GLU A 7 7.32 0.74 -2.89
CA GLU A 7 6.59 -0.10 -3.86
C GLU A 7 5.31 0.59 -4.31
N VAL A 8 4.59 1.25 -3.40
CA VAL A 8 3.40 2.03 -3.75
C VAL A 8 3.76 3.19 -4.66
N LYS A 9 4.85 3.89 -4.36
CA LYS A 9 5.33 5.01 -5.16
C LYS A 9 5.68 4.57 -6.58
N ARG A 10 6.34 3.41 -6.71
CA ARG A 10 6.64 2.83 -8.03
C ARG A 10 5.38 2.46 -8.78
N ALA A 11 4.41 1.85 -8.10
CA ALA A 11 3.12 1.50 -8.72
C ALA A 11 2.43 2.75 -9.28
N ILE A 12 2.43 3.84 -8.53
CA ILE A 12 1.81 5.10 -8.95
C ILE A 12 2.55 5.67 -10.17
N ARG A 13 3.88 5.57 -10.20
CA ARG A 13 4.68 6.01 -11.34
C ARG A 13 4.27 5.27 -12.62
N PHE A 14 3.93 4.00 -12.51
CA PHE A 14 3.54 3.17 -13.65
C PHE A 14 2.03 2.95 -13.70
N ASP A 15 1.25 3.94 -13.24
CA ASP A 15 -0.21 3.82 -13.15
C ASP A 15 -0.88 3.46 -14.49
N GLU A 16 -0.32 3.92 -15.61
CA GLU A 16 -0.86 3.61 -16.94
C GLU A 16 -0.49 2.21 -17.42
N ASP A 17 0.50 1.57 -16.81
CA ASP A 17 0.90 0.20 -17.13
C ASP A 17 0.31 -0.73 -16.08
N ASN A 18 -0.86 -1.29 -16.36
CA ASN A 18 -1.58 -2.16 -15.42
C ASN A 18 -0.74 -3.32 -14.92
N GLN A 19 0.09 -3.89 -15.80
CA GLN A 19 0.90 -5.05 -15.43
C GLN A 19 1.94 -4.68 -14.39
N LYS A 20 2.67 -3.59 -14.63
CA LYS A 20 3.69 -3.11 -13.68
C LYS A 20 3.06 -2.60 -12.39
N LYS A 21 1.97 -1.85 -12.51
CA LYS A 21 1.25 -1.35 -11.35
C LYS A 21 0.84 -2.49 -10.41
N ARG A 22 0.23 -3.52 -10.97
CA ARG A 22 -0.22 -4.68 -10.19
C ARG A 22 0.95 -5.43 -9.56
N ALA A 23 2.06 -5.54 -10.26
CA ALA A 23 3.25 -6.22 -9.75
C ALA A 23 3.82 -5.49 -8.53
N PHE A 24 3.93 -4.17 -8.58
CA PHE A 24 4.42 -3.38 -7.45
C PHE A 24 3.45 -3.40 -6.28
N ILE A 25 2.14 -3.31 -6.54
CA ILE A 25 1.13 -3.38 -5.48
C ILE A 25 1.12 -4.76 -4.83
N LYS A 26 1.28 -5.83 -5.62
CA LYS A 26 1.39 -7.18 -5.08
C LYS A 26 2.53 -7.30 -4.08
N LYS A 27 3.70 -6.73 -4.41
CA LYS A 27 4.83 -6.72 -3.48
C LYS A 27 4.51 -5.93 -2.23
N ALA A 28 3.87 -4.78 -2.37
CA ALA A 28 3.46 -3.98 -1.22
C ALA A 28 2.52 -4.76 -0.31
N LEU A 29 1.55 -5.46 -0.89
CA LEU A 29 0.62 -6.28 -0.12
C LEU A 29 1.32 -7.43 0.60
N GLU A 30 2.29 -8.08 -0.03
CA GLU A 30 3.08 -9.13 0.61
C GLU A 30 3.83 -8.59 1.83
N TYR A 31 4.42 -7.41 1.71
CA TYR A 31 5.12 -6.76 2.82
C TYR A 31 4.16 -6.35 3.93
N ILE A 32 2.95 -5.91 3.57
CA ILE A 32 1.92 -5.59 4.55
C ILE A 32 1.55 -6.84 5.37
N GLU A 33 1.37 -7.98 4.71
CA GLU A 33 1.07 -9.23 5.40
C GLU A 33 2.19 -9.61 6.39
N LEU A 34 3.45 -9.48 5.98
CA LEU A 34 4.58 -9.75 6.86
C LEU A 34 4.60 -8.79 8.05
N THR A 35 4.27 -7.53 7.81
CA THR A 35 4.22 -6.52 8.87
C THR A 35 3.11 -6.84 9.87
N MET A 36 1.95 -7.29 9.39
CA MET A 36 0.83 -7.67 10.24
C MET A 36 1.15 -8.90 11.10
N ASP A 37 1.97 -9.80 10.58
CA ASP A 37 2.35 -11.01 11.32
C ASP A 37 3.36 -10.74 12.43
N ASP A 38 3.99 -9.58 12.45
CA ASP A 38 4.95 -9.20 13.47
C ASP A 38 4.21 -8.76 14.74
N PRO A 39 4.41 -9.44 15.89
CA PRO A 39 3.74 -9.07 17.15
C PRO A 39 3.99 -7.63 17.59
N LYS A 40 5.11 -7.04 17.18
CA LYS A 40 5.44 -5.66 17.52
C LYS A 40 4.46 -4.68 16.94
N ASN A 41 3.78 -5.03 15.84
CA ASN A 41 2.89 -4.16 15.12
C ASN A 41 1.42 -4.34 15.51
N LYS A 42 1.14 -5.10 16.55
CA LYS A 42 -0.22 -5.45 16.95
C LYS A 42 -1.12 -4.24 17.16
N THR A 43 -0.58 -3.16 17.73
CA THR A 43 -1.37 -1.96 18.03
C THR A 43 -1.71 -1.16 16.77
N VAL A 44 -0.96 -1.34 15.69
CA VAL A 44 -1.18 -0.59 14.44
C VAL A 44 -1.89 -1.41 13.36
N ILE A 45 -2.25 -2.67 13.67
CA ILE A 45 -2.94 -3.53 12.70
C ILE A 45 -4.20 -2.89 12.12
N PRO A 46 -5.09 -2.24 12.89
CA PRO A 46 -6.28 -1.60 12.29
C PRO A 46 -5.93 -0.59 11.21
N GLU A 47 -4.88 0.20 11.42
CA GLU A 47 -4.42 1.17 10.43
C GLU A 47 -3.82 0.49 9.21
N ILE A 48 -3.05 -0.57 9.43
CA ILE A 48 -2.44 -1.34 8.34
C ILE A 48 -3.54 -1.96 7.46
N LYS A 49 -4.63 -2.45 8.06
CA LYS A 49 -5.76 -3.00 7.31
C LYS A 49 -6.41 -1.97 6.41
N ILE A 50 -6.54 -0.73 6.88
CA ILE A 50 -7.07 0.36 6.06
C ILE A 50 -6.17 0.59 4.85
N GLY A 51 -4.86 0.63 5.05
CA GLY A 51 -3.90 0.77 3.97
C GLY A 51 -3.99 -0.36 2.95
N LYS A 52 -4.15 -1.59 3.45
CA LYS A 52 -4.33 -2.76 2.58
C LYS A 52 -5.57 -2.62 1.71
N GLU A 53 -6.69 -2.21 2.29
CA GLU A 53 -7.93 -2.01 1.54
C GLU A 53 -7.76 -0.94 0.46
N ILE A 54 -7.05 0.14 0.76
CA ILE A 54 -6.78 1.20 -0.21
C ILE A 54 -6.01 0.64 -1.41
N LEU A 55 -5.00 -0.18 -1.18
CA LEU A 55 -4.22 -0.76 -2.27
C LEU A 55 -5.01 -1.78 -3.08
N GLU A 56 -5.79 -2.62 -2.41
CA GLU A 56 -6.63 -3.59 -3.10
C GLU A 56 -7.66 -2.88 -3.99
N ASP A 57 -8.24 -1.80 -3.50
CA ASP A 57 -9.17 -0.99 -4.29
C ASP A 57 -8.47 -0.28 -5.45
N TYR A 58 -7.26 0.18 -5.26
CA TYR A 58 -6.50 0.88 -6.29
C TYR A 58 -6.25 0.01 -7.53
N VAL A 59 -5.99 -1.28 -7.34
CA VAL A 59 -5.81 -2.22 -8.46
C VAL A 59 -7.09 -2.96 -8.84
N GLY A 60 -8.18 -2.73 -8.10
CA GLY A 60 -9.48 -3.37 -8.32
C GLY A 60 -10.49 -2.39 -8.89
N ASP A 61 -11.63 -2.26 -8.22
CA ASP A 61 -12.82 -1.57 -8.73
C ASP A 61 -12.85 -0.06 -8.49
N HIS A 62 -11.88 0.49 -7.76
CA HIS A 62 -11.82 1.92 -7.40
C HIS A 62 -13.09 2.43 -6.71
N VAL A 63 -13.70 1.60 -5.89
CA VAL A 63 -14.92 1.94 -5.18
C VAL A 63 -14.70 3.08 -4.18
N LEU A 64 -13.52 3.11 -3.56
CA LEU A 64 -13.17 4.11 -2.56
C LEU A 64 -12.79 5.47 -3.16
N ASN A 65 -12.51 5.52 -4.46
CA ASN A 65 -12.25 6.76 -5.21
C ASN A 65 -11.06 7.59 -4.69
N TYR A 66 -10.06 6.97 -4.11
CA TYR A 66 -8.85 7.69 -3.75
C TYR A 66 -8.05 8.07 -4.99
N THR A 67 -7.54 9.31 -5.02
CA THR A 67 -6.64 9.72 -6.09
C THR A 67 -5.25 9.12 -5.87
N LYS A 68 -4.43 9.11 -6.94
CA LYS A 68 -3.04 8.65 -6.84
C LYS A 68 -2.27 9.45 -5.79
N GLU A 69 -2.48 10.75 -5.75
CA GLU A 69 -1.84 11.65 -4.81
C GLU A 69 -2.24 11.33 -3.36
N GLN A 70 -3.53 11.05 -3.14
CA GLN A 70 -4.02 10.68 -1.82
C GLN A 70 -3.40 9.36 -1.34
N ILE A 71 -3.31 8.37 -2.23
CA ILE A 71 -2.70 7.08 -1.90
C ILE A 71 -1.22 7.25 -1.59
N ARG A 72 -0.51 8.01 -2.42
CA ARG A 72 0.91 8.29 -2.20
C ARG A 72 1.15 8.97 -0.85
N ASP A 73 0.37 10.01 -0.56
CA ASP A 73 0.53 10.77 0.67
C ASP A 73 0.22 9.93 1.89
N TYR A 74 -0.80 9.08 1.82
CA TYR A 74 -1.13 8.17 2.91
C TYR A 74 0.06 7.27 3.23
N TYR A 75 0.67 6.66 2.20
CA TYR A 75 1.77 5.73 2.41
C TYR A 75 3.06 6.42 2.79
N LEU A 76 3.32 7.61 2.30
CA LEU A 76 4.51 8.37 2.69
C LEU A 76 4.42 8.85 4.14
N ASN A 77 3.24 9.26 4.58
CA ASN A 77 3.06 9.79 5.94
C ASN A 77 2.87 8.68 6.97
N PHE A 78 2.07 7.67 6.64
CA PHE A 78 1.72 6.62 7.59
C PHE A 78 2.79 5.54 7.70
N MET A 79 3.26 5.03 6.57
CA MET A 79 4.25 3.94 6.58
C MET A 79 5.62 4.40 7.06
N TYR A 80 5.88 5.69 7.05
CA TYR A 80 7.09 6.25 7.63
C TYR A 80 7.17 6.00 9.14
N LEU A 81 6.03 5.88 9.81
CA LEU A 81 5.97 5.65 11.25
C LEU A 81 6.20 4.19 11.64
N LEU A 82 6.19 3.29 10.68
CA LEU A 82 6.45 1.89 10.91
C LEU A 82 7.93 1.57 10.72
#